data_ad4397e0c84a86a9ac8fd4cd438f491a
#
_entry.id   ad4397e0c84a86a9ac8fd4cd438f491a
#
_cell.length_a   1.000
_cell.length_b   1.000
_cell.length_c   1.000
_cell.angle_alpha   90.00
_cell.angle_beta   90.00
_cell.angle_gamma   90.00
#
_symmetry.space_group_name_H-M   'P 1'
#
loop_
_entity.id
_entity.type
_entity.pdbx_description
1 polymer ?
#
loop_
_entity_poly.entity_id
_entity_poly.type
_entity_poly.pdbx_seq_one_letter_code
_entity_poly.pdbx_strand_id
1 'polypeptide(L)'
;MVIRQVAEHLGSPEAIDAWIRKCWEFEADPIEYEFIRTPALQIQQWTGNGGILRGDCDDAAVLAASLLAGLSWPAVLIAIRVLPDPEYSHVFVRTPAWNGPREIDIDPIVPASILPLQGNFEQMRVHV
;
A
#
# COMPACT_ATOMS: atom_id res chain seq x y z
N MET A 1 18.39 8.40 5.08
CA MET A 1 17.05 8.16 5.63
C MET A 1 16.64 6.71 5.41
N VAL A 2 16.10 6.06 6.42
CA VAL A 2 15.80 4.61 6.41
C VAL A 2 14.86 4.20 5.27
N ILE A 3 13.79 4.97 5.04
CA ILE A 3 12.82 4.65 3.98
C ILE A 3 13.48 4.58 2.61
N ARG A 4 14.29 5.58 2.30
CA ARG A 4 14.99 5.64 1.02
C ARG A 4 15.97 4.48 0.86
N GLN A 5 16.68 4.12 1.93
CA GLN A 5 17.61 3.00 1.91
C GLN A 5 16.91 1.67 1.63
N VAL A 6 15.74 1.45 2.26
CA VAL A 6 14.93 0.25 2.00
C VAL A 6 14.44 0.25 0.55
N ALA A 7 13.94 1.39 0.06
CA ALA A 7 13.48 1.51 -1.32
C ALA A 7 14.59 1.20 -2.31
N GLU A 8 15.77 1.77 -2.11
CA GLU A 8 16.92 1.54 -2.98
C GLU A 8 17.38 0.08 -2.95
N HIS A 9 17.32 -0.56 -1.78
CA HIS A 9 17.66 -1.98 -1.65
C HIS A 9 16.66 -2.86 -2.42
N LEU A 10 15.37 -2.57 -2.35
CA LEU A 10 14.35 -3.28 -3.11
C LEU A 10 14.48 -3.03 -4.61
N GLY A 11 14.73 -1.80 -5.01
CA GLY A 11 15.21 -1.43 -6.34
C GLY A 11 14.16 -1.27 -7.43
N SER A 12 12.93 -1.74 -7.26
CA SER A 12 11.89 -1.65 -8.29
C SER A 12 10.48 -1.66 -7.68
N PRO A 13 9.47 -1.14 -8.39
CA PRO A 13 8.08 -1.23 -7.94
C PRO A 13 7.62 -2.69 -7.77
N GLU A 14 8.06 -3.59 -8.63
CA GLU A 14 7.73 -5.01 -8.51
C GLU A 14 8.30 -5.62 -7.23
N ALA A 15 9.53 -5.27 -6.88
CA ALA A 15 10.15 -5.75 -5.65
C ALA A 15 9.47 -5.17 -4.40
N ILE A 16 9.05 -3.92 -4.45
CA ILE A 16 8.28 -3.28 -3.37
C ILE A 16 6.95 -4.01 -3.17
N ASP A 17 6.23 -4.28 -4.24
CA ASP A 17 4.97 -5.03 -4.19
C ASP A 17 5.17 -6.41 -3.57
N ALA A 18 6.13 -7.16 -4.06
CA ALA A 18 6.42 -8.51 -3.57
C ALA A 18 6.80 -8.51 -2.08
N TRP A 19 7.62 -7.55 -1.66
CA TRP A 19 8.06 -7.45 -0.26
C TRP A 19 6.90 -7.11 0.67
N ILE A 20 6.07 -6.14 0.31
CA ILE A 20 4.91 -5.75 1.12
C ILE A 20 3.94 -6.92 1.24
N ARG A 21 3.60 -7.59 0.12
CA ARG A 21 2.69 -8.74 0.16
C ARG A 21 3.23 -9.89 1.01
N LYS A 22 4.52 -10.15 0.92
CA LYS A 22 5.16 -11.22 1.68
C LYS A 22 5.15 -10.96 3.19
N CYS A 23 5.39 -9.71 3.59
CA CYS A 23 5.60 -9.35 4.99
C CYS A 23 4.34 -8.87 5.71
N TRP A 24 3.27 -8.58 4.99
CA TRP A 24 2.10 -7.91 5.54
C TRP A 24 1.19 -8.86 6.32
N GLU A 25 0.80 -8.41 7.52
CA GLU A 25 -0.23 -9.04 8.33
C GLU A 25 -1.27 -7.97 8.70
N PHE A 26 -2.53 -8.23 8.37
CA PHE A 26 -3.60 -7.29 8.62
C PHE A 26 -3.83 -7.07 10.11
N GLU A 27 -3.94 -5.80 10.50
CA GLU A 27 -4.28 -5.39 11.85
C GLU A 27 -5.20 -4.18 11.78
N ALA A 28 -6.45 -4.35 12.24
CA ALA A 28 -7.44 -3.29 12.22
C ALA A 28 -7.10 -2.21 13.27
N ASP A 29 -7.50 -0.97 12.97
CA ASP A 29 -7.40 0.11 13.94
C ASP A 29 -8.32 -0.13 15.14
N PRO A 30 -8.00 0.47 16.31
CA PRO A 30 -8.92 0.44 17.46
C PRO A 30 -10.29 1.06 17.09
N ILE A 31 -11.34 0.54 17.71
CA ILE A 31 -12.73 0.84 17.36
C ILE A 31 -13.06 2.34 17.42
N GLU A 32 -12.45 3.11 18.32
CA GLU A 32 -12.84 4.48 18.61
C GLU A 32 -12.02 5.55 17.89
N TYR A 33 -10.94 5.21 17.20
CA TYR A 33 -10.13 6.18 16.48
C TYR A 33 -9.30 5.54 15.40
N GLU A 34 -9.05 6.31 14.36
CA GLU A 34 -8.13 5.93 13.29
C GLU A 34 -6.69 6.17 13.72
N PHE A 35 -5.84 5.26 13.31
CA PHE A 35 -4.43 5.30 13.66
C PHE A 35 -3.60 4.94 12.43
N ILE A 36 -2.84 5.92 11.91
CA ILE A 36 -1.98 5.70 10.75
C ILE A 36 -0.54 5.63 11.21
N ARG A 37 0.09 4.50 10.96
CA ARG A 37 1.50 4.29 11.29
C ARG A 37 2.38 4.97 10.25
N THR A 38 3.37 5.72 10.69
CA THR A 38 4.35 6.31 9.76
C THR A 38 5.18 5.20 9.11
N PRO A 39 5.67 5.42 7.88
CA PRO A 39 6.55 4.44 7.24
C PRO A 39 7.79 4.09 8.06
N ALA A 40 8.39 5.07 8.72
CA ALA A 40 9.55 4.84 9.58
C ALA A 40 9.21 3.91 10.75
N LEU A 41 8.05 4.13 11.39
CA LEU A 41 7.59 3.27 12.48
C LEU A 41 7.30 1.85 11.98
N GLN A 42 6.68 1.71 10.81
CA GLN A 42 6.39 0.41 10.23
C GLN A 42 7.65 -0.41 9.98
N ILE A 43 8.69 0.22 9.44
CA ILE A 43 9.98 -0.45 9.19
C ILE A 43 10.65 -0.82 10.51
N GLN A 44 10.59 0.05 11.50
CA GLN A 44 11.11 -0.22 12.84
C GLN A 44 10.39 -1.43 13.47
N GLN A 45 9.07 -1.50 13.35
CA GLN A 45 8.29 -2.63 13.83
C GLN A 45 8.62 -3.91 13.07
N TRP A 46 8.80 -3.83 11.76
CA TRP A 46 9.21 -4.97 10.92
C TRP A 46 10.52 -5.56 11.42
N THR A 47 11.50 -4.71 11.70
CA THR A 47 12.79 -5.16 12.23
C THR A 47 12.65 -5.83 13.59
N GLY A 48 11.79 -5.31 14.47
CA GLY A 48 11.59 -5.84 15.82
C GLY A 48 10.66 -7.05 15.89
N ASN A 49 9.90 -7.34 14.84
CA ASN A 49 8.87 -8.39 14.81
C ASN A 49 9.21 -9.56 13.87
N GLY A 50 10.48 -9.82 13.64
CA GLY A 50 10.90 -10.96 12.82
C GLY A 50 10.51 -10.86 11.35
N GLY A 51 10.43 -9.64 10.81
CA GLY A 51 10.14 -9.40 9.40
C GLY A 51 8.65 -9.32 9.07
N ILE A 52 7.81 -8.94 10.03
CA ILE A 52 6.38 -8.77 9.83
C ILE A 52 6.00 -7.29 9.85
N LEU A 53 5.28 -6.85 8.83
CA LEU A 53 4.64 -5.54 8.76
C LEU A 53 3.18 -5.69 9.17
N ARG A 54 2.66 -4.75 9.94
CA ARG A 54 1.27 -4.79 10.42
C ARG A 54 0.55 -3.48 10.19
N GLY A 55 -0.75 -3.59 9.90
CA GLY A 55 -1.63 -2.45 9.74
C GLY A 55 -2.83 -2.76 8.89
N ASP A 56 -3.62 -1.72 8.62
CA ASP A 56 -4.75 -1.78 7.69
C ASP A 56 -4.36 -1.25 6.31
N CYS A 57 -5.37 -0.99 5.45
CA CYS A 57 -5.11 -0.54 4.09
C CYS A 57 -4.44 0.84 4.03
N ASP A 58 -4.77 1.74 4.96
CA ASP A 58 -4.16 3.07 5.02
C ASP A 58 -2.65 2.97 5.29
N ASP A 59 -2.29 2.12 6.24
CA ASP A 59 -0.87 1.91 6.59
C ASP A 59 -0.10 1.32 5.41
N ALA A 60 -0.67 0.36 4.72
CA ALA A 60 -0.05 -0.27 3.56
C ALA A 60 0.15 0.72 2.41
N ALA A 61 -0.87 1.55 2.14
CA ALA A 61 -0.81 2.55 1.07
C ALA A 61 0.25 3.61 1.36
N VAL A 62 0.32 4.09 2.59
CA VAL A 62 1.33 5.10 2.99
C VAL A 62 2.74 4.53 2.86
N LEU A 63 2.96 3.30 3.30
CA LEU A 63 4.26 2.65 3.16
C LEU A 63 4.65 2.46 1.69
N ALA A 64 3.75 1.94 0.88
CA ALA A 64 4.00 1.73 -0.55
C ALA A 64 4.33 3.04 -1.27
N ALA A 65 3.52 4.08 -1.05
CA ALA A 65 3.75 5.39 -1.66
C ALA A 65 5.09 5.97 -1.25
N SER A 66 5.46 5.83 0.02
CA SER A 66 6.73 6.35 0.54
C SER A 66 7.94 5.62 -0.05
N LEU A 67 7.86 4.30 -0.21
CA LEU A 67 8.93 3.53 -0.83
C LEU A 67 9.09 3.89 -2.31
N LEU A 68 7.98 4.05 -3.03
CA LEU A 68 8.02 4.49 -4.43
C LEU A 68 8.63 5.90 -4.55
N ALA A 69 8.26 6.80 -3.67
CA ALA A 69 8.88 8.14 -3.61
C ALA A 69 10.38 8.06 -3.36
N GLY A 70 10.82 7.11 -2.54
CA GLY A 70 12.24 6.85 -2.31
C GLY A 70 13.01 6.41 -3.55
N LEU A 71 12.32 5.84 -4.54
CA LEU A 71 12.87 5.51 -5.85
C LEU A 71 12.66 6.63 -6.87
N SER A 72 12.05 7.75 -6.48
CA SER A 72 11.58 8.79 -7.42
C SER A 72 10.66 8.22 -8.49
N TRP A 73 9.81 7.27 -8.12
CA TRP A 73 8.91 6.56 -9.02
C TRP A 73 7.46 7.01 -8.80
N PRO A 74 6.68 7.23 -9.88
CA PRO A 74 5.31 7.74 -9.76
C PRO A 74 4.40 6.78 -9.01
N ALA A 75 3.47 7.34 -8.24
CA ALA A 75 2.45 6.58 -7.54
C ALA A 75 1.13 7.34 -7.53
N VAL A 76 0.03 6.60 -7.57
CA VAL A 76 -1.32 7.14 -7.45
C VAL A 76 -2.03 6.37 -6.33
N LEU A 77 -2.63 7.10 -5.39
CA LEU A 77 -3.51 6.50 -4.40
C LEU A 77 -4.88 6.29 -5.02
N ILE A 78 -5.40 5.09 -4.91
CA ILE A 78 -6.74 4.72 -5.39
C ILE A 78 -7.60 4.43 -4.17
N ALA A 79 -8.61 5.26 -3.95
CA ALA A 79 -9.61 5.02 -2.91
C ALA A 79 -10.87 4.45 -3.55
N ILE A 80 -11.46 3.45 -2.92
CA ILE A 80 -12.65 2.77 -3.42
C ILE A 80 -13.80 2.92 -2.44
N ARG A 81 -14.96 3.23 -2.99
CA ARG A 81 -16.23 3.25 -2.28
C ARG A 81 -17.20 2.31 -2.97
N VAL A 82 -17.76 1.39 -2.21
CA VAL A 82 -18.79 0.46 -2.73
C VAL A 82 -20.15 1.14 -2.60
N LEU A 83 -20.81 1.39 -3.71
CA LEU A 83 -22.11 2.06 -3.71
C LEU A 83 -23.21 1.14 -3.18
N PRO A 84 -24.18 1.64 -2.39
CA PRO A 84 -24.46 3.04 -2.07
C PRO A 84 -23.78 3.58 -0.80
N ASP A 85 -22.78 2.90 -0.27
CA ASP A 85 -22.08 3.32 0.93
C ASP A 85 -21.51 4.75 0.75
N PRO A 86 -21.75 5.69 1.69
CA PRO A 86 -21.26 7.05 1.54
C PRO A 86 -19.76 7.21 1.77
N GLU A 87 -19.10 6.23 2.36
CA GLU A 87 -17.68 6.33 2.73
C GLU A 87 -16.79 5.46 1.85
N TYR A 88 -15.55 5.96 1.61
CA TYR A 88 -14.50 5.17 0.99
C TYR A 88 -13.98 4.17 2.02
N SER A 89 -14.01 2.89 1.67
CA SER A 89 -13.73 1.79 2.59
C SER A 89 -12.39 1.11 2.35
N HIS A 90 -11.72 1.43 1.24
CA HIS A 90 -10.46 0.80 0.87
C HIS A 90 -9.59 1.74 0.08
N VAL A 91 -8.27 1.65 0.30
CA VAL A 91 -7.27 2.41 -0.44
C VAL A 91 -6.08 1.52 -0.76
N PHE A 92 -5.50 1.72 -1.92
CA PHE A 92 -4.27 1.06 -2.33
C PHE A 92 -3.46 1.98 -3.25
N VAL A 93 -2.26 1.55 -3.62
CA VAL A 93 -1.36 2.32 -4.48
C VAL A 93 -1.27 1.65 -5.85
N ARG A 94 -1.40 2.45 -6.90
CA ARG A 94 -1.16 2.03 -8.27
C ARG A 94 0.09 2.73 -8.80
N THR A 95 0.95 1.98 -9.46
CA THR A 95 2.21 2.48 -9.98
C THR A 95 2.52 1.85 -11.33
N PRO A 96 3.22 2.57 -12.24
CA PRO A 96 3.71 1.94 -13.46
C PRO A 96 4.70 0.83 -13.17
N ALA A 97 4.68 -0.24 -13.94
CA ALA A 97 5.70 -1.26 -13.89
C ALA A 97 7.05 -0.70 -14.32
N TRP A 98 8.14 -1.30 -13.82
CA TRP A 98 9.50 -0.87 -14.19
C TRP A 98 9.74 -0.95 -15.69
N ASN A 99 9.24 -2.01 -16.31
CA ASN A 99 9.37 -2.22 -17.75
C ASN A 99 8.01 -2.42 -18.40
N GLY A 100 7.74 -1.65 -19.44
CA GLY A 100 6.54 -1.77 -20.25
C GLY A 100 5.37 -0.88 -19.78
N PRO A 101 4.24 -0.96 -20.49
CA PRO A 101 3.09 -0.09 -20.25
C PRO A 101 2.18 -0.54 -19.11
N ARG A 102 2.46 -1.67 -18.47
CA ARG A 102 1.61 -2.26 -17.44
C ARG A 102 1.66 -1.45 -16.16
N GLU A 103 0.55 -1.43 -15.45
CA GLU A 103 0.46 -0.90 -14.09
C GLU A 103 0.40 -2.02 -13.05
N ILE A 104 0.87 -1.72 -11.83
CA ILE A 104 0.88 -2.64 -10.71
C ILE A 104 0.04 -2.03 -9.59
N ASP A 105 -0.84 -2.84 -9.00
CA ASP A 105 -1.60 -2.47 -7.81
C ASP A 105 -0.92 -3.09 -6.58
N ILE A 106 -0.40 -2.25 -5.71
CA ILE A 106 0.22 -2.67 -4.45
C ILE A 106 -0.85 -2.65 -3.37
N ASP A 107 -1.41 -3.82 -3.08
CA ASP A 107 -2.52 -4.00 -2.17
C ASP A 107 -2.38 -5.36 -1.46
N PRO A 108 -1.78 -5.40 -0.27
CA PRO A 108 -1.63 -6.66 0.45
C PRO A 108 -2.90 -7.12 1.17
N ILE A 109 -3.92 -6.25 1.25
CA ILE A 109 -5.16 -6.53 1.98
C ILE A 109 -6.15 -7.29 1.10
N VAL A 110 -6.34 -6.82 -0.14
CA VAL A 110 -7.24 -7.46 -1.10
C VAL A 110 -6.42 -8.32 -2.06
N PRO A 111 -6.60 -9.64 -2.05
CA PRO A 111 -5.88 -10.50 -2.98
C PRO A 111 -6.15 -10.13 -4.43
N ALA A 112 -5.12 -10.23 -5.26
CA ALA A 112 -5.23 -9.94 -6.68
C ALA A 112 -6.31 -10.79 -7.39
N SER A 113 -6.60 -11.98 -6.83
CA SER A 113 -7.63 -12.89 -7.37
C SER A 113 -9.05 -12.33 -7.21
N ILE A 114 -9.27 -11.35 -6.35
CA ILE A 114 -10.59 -10.72 -6.16
C ILE A 114 -10.70 -9.40 -6.91
N LEU A 115 -9.64 -8.94 -7.54
CA LEU A 115 -9.65 -7.74 -8.36
C LEU A 115 -9.93 -8.08 -9.84
N PRO A 116 -10.72 -7.27 -10.56
CA PRO A 116 -11.42 -6.09 -10.06
C PRO A 116 -12.56 -6.44 -9.12
N LEU A 117 -12.86 -5.54 -8.20
CA LEU A 117 -13.96 -5.72 -7.26
C LEU A 117 -15.28 -5.89 -8.02
N GLN A 118 -16.09 -6.88 -7.60
CA GLN A 118 -17.40 -7.14 -8.18
C GLN A 118 -18.41 -6.13 -7.63
N GLY A 119 -19.31 -5.66 -8.51
CA GLY A 119 -20.40 -4.79 -8.12
C GLY A 119 -20.17 -3.31 -8.44
N ASN A 120 -21.04 -2.45 -7.93
CA ASN A 120 -20.96 -1.01 -8.16
C ASN A 120 -19.99 -0.37 -7.19
N PHE A 121 -18.93 0.22 -7.73
CA PHE A 121 -17.96 0.94 -6.93
C PHE A 121 -17.55 2.24 -7.61
N GLU A 122 -17.03 3.17 -6.81
CA GLU A 122 -16.52 4.45 -7.25
C GLU A 122 -15.06 4.58 -6.85
N GLN A 123 -14.23 5.09 -7.76
CA GLN A 123 -12.80 5.32 -7.51
C GLN A 123 -12.51 6.80 -7.40
N MET A 124 -11.63 7.14 -6.47
CA MET A 124 -11.00 8.45 -6.39
C MET A 124 -9.49 8.27 -6.55
N ARG A 125 -8.88 9.06 -7.43
CA ARG A 125 -7.44 8.99 -7.70
C ARG A 125 -6.75 10.22 -7.14
N VAL A 126 -5.68 10.01 -6.37
CA VAL A 126 -4.85 11.08 -5.83
C VAL A 126 -3.40 10.83 -6.24
N HIS A 127 -2.86 11.74 -7.03
CA HIS A 127 -1.45 11.69 -7.45
C HIS A 127 -0.54 12.12 -6.31
N VAL A 128 0.48 11.37 -6.07
CA VAL A 128 1.49 11.67 -5.03
C VAL A 128 2.87 11.91 -5.61
#